data_83cc224fb2757c485d62e97dde52ba9e
#
_entry.id   83cc224fb2757c485d62e97dde52ba9e
#
_cell.length_a   1.000
_cell.length_b   1.000
_cell.length_c   1.000
_cell.angle_alpha   90.00
_cell.angle_beta   90.00
_cell.angle_gamma   90.00
#
_symmetry.space_group_name_H-M   'P 1'
#
loop_
_entity.id
_entity.type
_entity.pdbx_description
1 polymer ?
#
loop_
_entity_poly.entity_id
_entity_poly.type
_entity_poly.pdbx_seq_one_letter_code
_entity_poly.pdbx_strand_id
1 'polypeptide(L)'
;NGDPLTERTQHLPDGRPVTGEPPFRWEDSASDALQLRHFELWTDWSIAGTLFLLEGHGGWGYRLHHPEVPSPYLWNASTHYTQGKYVTDDTWSETGVAQCCGVAVLLRRLAERGMIKFASTGEPWAGPLLRYDETAISPWTEALQRFLNTLPGIYVKVDGRAGPRTSAAFRQCTGVYLPGDPRDSMPD
;
A
#
# COMPACT_ATOMS: atom_id res chain seq x y z
N ASN A 1 13.65 4.02 -10.11
CA ASN A 1 14.95 4.33 -9.52
C ASN A 1 15.75 5.37 -10.32
N GLY A 2 15.29 5.76 -11.52
CA GLY A 2 15.90 6.82 -12.34
C GLY A 2 17.04 6.37 -13.26
N ASP A 3 17.33 5.08 -13.33
CA ASP A 3 18.31 4.54 -14.28
C ASP A 3 17.80 4.63 -15.73
N PRO A 4 18.70 4.84 -16.71
CA PRO A 4 18.31 4.95 -18.11
C PRO A 4 17.80 3.61 -18.66
N LEU A 5 16.89 3.65 -19.63
CA LEU A 5 16.34 2.44 -20.27
C LEU A 5 17.32 1.80 -21.28
N THR A 6 18.50 2.38 -21.47
CA THR A 6 19.53 1.86 -22.37
C THR A 6 20.32 0.70 -21.79
N GLU A 7 20.15 0.41 -20.51
CA GLU A 7 20.79 -0.66 -19.78
C GLU A 7 19.90 -1.19 -18.66
N ARG A 8 20.28 -2.30 -18.03
CA ARG A 8 19.61 -2.79 -16.82
C ARG A 8 19.92 -1.87 -15.65
N THR A 9 18.99 -1.80 -14.68
CA THR A 9 19.17 -0.95 -13.50
C THR A 9 20.44 -1.31 -12.74
N GLN A 10 21.16 -0.30 -12.27
CA GLN A 10 22.37 -0.40 -11.44
C GLN A 10 22.06 -0.04 -9.97
N HIS A 11 20.96 0.70 -9.72
CA HIS A 11 20.45 0.98 -8.39
C HIS A 11 19.41 -0.07 -7.97
N LEU A 12 19.19 -0.19 -6.67
CA LEU A 12 18.23 -1.15 -6.13
C LEU A 12 16.79 -0.82 -6.55
N PRO A 13 16.03 -1.80 -7.04
CA PRO A 13 16.43 -3.16 -7.37
C PRO A 13 17.30 -3.19 -8.65
N ASP A 14 18.48 -3.78 -8.56
CA ASP A 14 19.44 -3.90 -9.67
C ASP A 14 19.06 -4.99 -10.69
N GLY A 15 19.69 -4.96 -11.87
CA GLY A 15 19.52 -5.99 -12.90
C GLY A 15 18.12 -6.01 -13.55
N ARG A 16 17.36 -4.92 -13.48
CA ARG A 16 15.97 -4.86 -13.98
C ARG A 16 15.87 -4.08 -15.29
N PRO A 17 14.87 -4.35 -16.17
CA PRO A 17 13.96 -5.50 -16.19
C PRO A 17 14.68 -6.84 -16.30
N VAL A 18 14.08 -7.93 -15.77
CA VAL A 18 14.69 -9.28 -15.86
C VAL A 18 14.53 -9.91 -17.23
N THR A 19 13.51 -9.50 -17.98
CA THR A 19 13.20 -10.01 -19.32
C THR A 19 13.49 -8.98 -20.39
N GLY A 20 13.77 -9.44 -21.61
CA GLY A 20 14.14 -8.57 -22.74
C GLY A 20 15.60 -8.14 -22.71
N GLU A 21 15.98 -7.37 -23.71
CA GLU A 21 17.34 -6.80 -23.85
C GLU A 21 17.26 -5.28 -24.05
N PRO A 22 18.22 -4.53 -23.52
CA PRO A 22 18.26 -3.08 -23.73
C PRO A 22 18.52 -2.73 -25.22
N PRO A 23 18.07 -1.54 -25.68
CA PRO A 23 17.31 -0.56 -24.93
C PRO A 23 15.86 -1.01 -24.65
N PHE A 24 15.42 -0.84 -23.40
CA PHE A 24 14.07 -1.22 -22.99
C PHE A 24 13.04 -0.15 -23.37
N ARG A 25 11.81 -0.59 -23.63
CA ARG A 25 10.68 0.32 -23.70
C ARG A 25 10.26 0.68 -22.28
N TRP A 26 9.70 1.88 -22.12
CA TRP A 26 9.19 2.32 -20.83
C TRP A 26 8.13 1.38 -20.25
N GLU A 27 7.23 0.88 -21.12
CA GLU A 27 6.15 -0.02 -20.73
C GLU A 27 6.67 -1.36 -20.20
N ASP A 28 7.75 -1.87 -20.76
CA ASP A 28 8.37 -3.13 -20.32
C ASP A 28 9.00 -2.94 -18.94
N SER A 29 9.71 -1.83 -18.74
CA SER A 29 10.28 -1.48 -17.44
C SER A 29 9.22 -1.20 -16.38
N ALA A 30 8.14 -0.51 -16.74
CA ALA A 30 7.04 -0.26 -15.82
C ALA A 30 6.32 -1.56 -15.44
N SER A 31 6.07 -2.45 -16.40
CA SER A 31 5.43 -3.75 -16.14
C SER A 31 6.28 -4.62 -15.22
N ASP A 32 7.60 -4.67 -15.45
CA ASP A 32 8.54 -5.38 -14.61
C ASP A 32 8.56 -4.84 -13.17
N ALA A 33 8.54 -3.52 -13.00
CA ALA A 33 8.48 -2.88 -11.68
C ALA A 33 7.17 -3.18 -10.93
N LEU A 34 6.04 -3.22 -11.63
CA LEU A 34 4.75 -3.56 -11.04
C LEU A 34 4.69 -5.04 -10.65
N GLN A 35 5.21 -5.94 -11.48
CA GLN A 35 5.31 -7.37 -11.17
C GLN A 35 6.22 -7.63 -9.96
N LEU A 36 7.34 -6.92 -9.84
CA LEU A 36 8.22 -7.01 -8.68
C LEU A 36 7.48 -6.71 -7.36
N ARG A 37 6.47 -5.86 -7.41
CA ARG A 37 5.62 -5.48 -6.28
C ARG A 37 4.33 -6.30 -6.18
N HIS A 38 4.16 -7.30 -7.04
CA HIS A 38 2.97 -8.15 -7.10
C HIS A 38 1.65 -7.40 -7.32
N PHE A 39 1.70 -6.29 -8.07
CA PHE A 39 0.50 -5.51 -8.39
C PHE A 39 -0.49 -6.31 -9.26
N GLU A 40 -0.01 -7.29 -10.01
CA GLU A 40 -0.84 -8.21 -10.78
C GLU A 40 -1.77 -9.07 -9.92
N LEU A 41 -1.46 -9.21 -8.63
CA LEU A 41 -2.31 -9.95 -7.68
C LEU A 41 -3.37 -9.05 -7.02
N TRP A 42 -3.29 -7.73 -7.25
CA TRP A 42 -4.25 -6.80 -6.66
C TRP A 42 -5.59 -6.86 -7.37
N THR A 43 -6.67 -6.99 -6.62
CA THR A 43 -8.03 -7.15 -7.16
C THR A 43 -8.96 -6.00 -6.87
N ASP A 44 -8.66 -5.17 -5.85
CA ASP A 44 -9.49 -4.02 -5.48
C ASP A 44 -9.02 -2.75 -6.21
N TRP A 45 -9.57 -2.51 -7.39
CA TRP A 45 -9.34 -1.31 -8.19
C TRP A 45 -10.37 -0.21 -7.94
N SER A 46 -11.10 -0.24 -6.81
CA SER A 46 -11.83 0.91 -6.30
C SER A 46 -10.87 2.07 -5.99
N ILE A 47 -11.41 3.29 -5.81
CA ILE A 47 -10.59 4.45 -5.41
C ILE A 47 -9.82 4.14 -4.11
N ALA A 48 -10.51 3.59 -3.11
CA ALA A 48 -9.91 3.27 -1.82
C ALA A 48 -8.81 2.21 -1.94
N GLY A 49 -9.08 1.10 -2.65
CA GLY A 49 -8.11 0.04 -2.89
C GLY A 49 -6.90 0.51 -3.69
N THR A 50 -7.13 1.30 -4.73
CA THR A 50 -6.05 1.88 -5.54
C THR A 50 -5.16 2.81 -4.70
N LEU A 51 -5.75 3.70 -3.90
CA LEU A 51 -4.98 4.60 -3.04
C LEU A 51 -4.21 3.84 -1.97
N PHE A 52 -4.81 2.82 -1.37
CA PHE A 52 -4.14 1.95 -0.40
C PHE A 52 -2.92 1.24 -1.01
N LEU A 53 -3.09 0.62 -2.19
CA LEU A 53 -2.01 -0.04 -2.92
C LEU A 53 -0.85 0.92 -3.21
N LEU A 54 -1.16 2.11 -3.72
CA LEU A 54 -0.18 3.12 -4.09
C LEU A 54 0.51 3.74 -2.88
N GLU A 55 -0.19 3.91 -1.76
CA GLU A 55 0.43 4.34 -0.50
C GLU A 55 1.45 3.31 -0.02
N GLY A 56 1.08 2.02 -0.05
CA GLY A 56 1.99 0.92 0.29
C GLY A 56 3.22 0.85 -0.61
N HIS A 57 3.09 1.24 -1.88
CA HIS A 57 4.23 1.37 -2.79
C HIS A 57 5.21 2.46 -2.33
N GLY A 58 4.71 3.58 -1.84
CA GLY A 58 5.51 4.66 -1.25
C GLY A 58 6.05 4.35 0.15
N GLY A 59 5.58 3.26 0.78
CA GLY A 59 5.93 2.84 2.12
C GLY A 59 4.96 3.31 3.20
N TRP A 60 4.89 2.54 4.28
CA TRP A 60 3.96 2.76 5.40
C TRP A 60 4.48 3.68 6.49
N GLY A 61 5.66 4.30 6.30
CA GLY A 61 6.34 5.11 7.32
C GLY A 61 5.46 6.22 7.89
N TYR A 62 4.66 6.89 7.06
CA TYR A 62 3.74 7.93 7.52
C TYR A 62 2.66 7.36 8.45
N ARG A 63 1.99 6.29 8.06
CA ARG A 63 0.96 5.66 8.90
C ARG A 63 1.50 5.12 10.21
N LEU A 64 2.75 4.64 10.21
CA LEU A 64 3.36 3.99 11.36
C LEU A 64 3.94 4.98 12.37
N HIS A 65 4.56 6.04 11.89
CA HIS A 65 5.36 6.95 12.72
C HIS A 65 4.80 8.37 12.78
N HIS A 66 3.99 8.78 11.80
CA HIS A 66 3.40 10.11 11.69
C HIS A 66 1.94 10.03 11.20
N PRO A 67 1.05 9.33 11.93
CA PRO A 67 -0.33 9.09 11.51
C PRO A 67 -1.16 10.38 11.36
N GLU A 68 -0.71 11.47 11.99
CA GLU A 68 -1.30 12.81 11.88
C GLU A 68 -0.99 13.50 10.54
N VAL A 69 0.02 13.02 9.81
CA VAL A 69 0.46 13.59 8.53
C VAL A 69 0.06 12.66 7.38
N PRO A 70 -0.96 13.01 6.58
CA PRO A 70 -1.28 12.25 5.37
C PRO A 70 -0.08 12.16 4.43
N SER A 71 0.22 10.96 3.95
CA SER A 71 1.38 10.72 3.11
C SER A 71 1.44 11.69 1.92
N PRO A 72 2.49 12.49 1.76
CA PRO A 72 2.65 13.39 0.62
C PRO A 72 2.76 12.64 -0.71
N TYR A 73 3.15 11.38 -0.70
CA TYR A 73 3.13 10.54 -1.88
C TYR A 73 1.72 10.45 -2.49
N LEU A 74 0.68 10.41 -1.65
CA LEU A 74 -0.71 10.46 -2.11
C LEU A 74 -1.27 11.87 -2.22
N TRP A 75 -1.02 12.72 -1.21
CA TRP A 75 -1.84 13.90 -0.95
C TRP A 75 -1.16 15.24 -1.21
N ASN A 76 0.13 15.26 -1.59
CA ASN A 76 0.77 16.54 -1.92
C ASN A 76 0.07 17.23 -3.10
N ALA A 77 0.03 18.55 -3.07
CA ALA A 77 -0.77 19.41 -3.97
C ALA A 77 -2.29 19.26 -3.80
N SER A 78 -2.75 18.72 -2.67
CA SER A 78 -4.15 18.75 -2.25
C SER A 78 -4.32 19.54 -0.96
N THR A 79 -5.56 19.75 -0.53
CA THR A 79 -5.88 20.39 0.77
C THR A 79 -5.63 19.48 1.98
N HIS A 80 -5.31 18.21 1.75
CA HIS A 80 -5.09 17.21 2.81
C HIS A 80 -3.65 17.16 3.32
N TYR A 81 -2.70 17.76 2.60
CA TYR A 81 -1.30 17.79 3.00
C TYR A 81 -0.75 19.21 2.97
N THR A 82 -0.02 19.58 3.99
CA THR A 82 0.63 20.89 4.10
C THR A 82 2.14 20.77 4.25
N GLN A 83 2.60 19.98 5.23
CA GLN A 83 4.01 19.81 5.55
C GLN A 83 4.24 18.52 6.35
N GLY A 84 5.49 18.20 6.60
CA GLY A 84 5.93 16.97 7.26
C GLY A 84 6.34 15.93 6.23
N LYS A 85 7.64 15.62 6.16
CA LYS A 85 8.14 14.59 5.24
C LYS A 85 9.43 13.96 5.71
N TYR A 86 9.70 12.77 5.21
CA TYR A 86 11.04 12.21 5.22
C TYR A 86 11.92 12.93 4.20
N VAL A 87 13.05 13.47 4.64
CA VAL A 87 14.03 14.17 3.78
C VAL A 87 15.10 13.22 3.25
N THR A 88 15.39 12.19 3.99
CA THR A 88 16.16 11.00 3.60
C THR A 88 15.54 9.79 4.28
N ASP A 89 16.03 8.59 3.99
CA ASP A 89 15.62 7.39 4.71
C ASP A 89 15.81 7.61 6.23
N ASP A 90 14.76 7.33 6.98
CA ASP A 90 14.68 7.46 8.45
C ASP A 90 14.88 8.87 9.04
N THR A 91 14.97 9.92 8.21
CA THR A 91 15.12 11.30 8.71
C THR A 91 13.85 12.09 8.47
N TRP A 92 13.15 12.41 9.55
CA TRP A 92 11.91 13.19 9.53
C TRP A 92 12.17 14.71 9.60
N SER A 93 11.35 15.47 8.88
CA SER A 93 11.30 16.93 8.95
C SER A 93 9.86 17.39 9.13
N GLU A 94 9.53 18.01 10.26
CA GLU A 94 8.19 18.51 10.55
C GLU A 94 7.76 19.65 9.62
N THR A 95 8.71 20.45 9.15
CA THR A 95 8.46 21.62 8.30
C THR A 95 8.76 21.38 6.83
N GLY A 96 9.32 20.22 6.50
CA GLY A 96 9.63 19.85 5.13
C GLY A 96 8.37 19.71 4.29
N VAL A 97 8.40 20.24 3.06
CA VAL A 97 7.29 20.11 2.10
C VAL A 97 7.71 19.27 0.91
N ALA A 98 6.87 18.31 0.52
CA ALA A 98 7.09 17.52 -0.68
C ALA A 98 6.96 18.40 -1.94
N GLN A 99 7.75 18.11 -2.96
CA GLN A 99 7.74 18.88 -4.21
C GLN A 99 7.07 18.14 -5.37
N CYS A 100 6.88 16.82 -5.25
CA CYS A 100 6.18 16.02 -6.26
C CYS A 100 4.66 16.12 -6.07
N CYS A 101 3.90 16.00 -7.15
CA CYS A 101 2.44 15.91 -7.06
C CYS A 101 2.02 14.57 -6.46
N GLY A 102 1.06 14.58 -5.56
CA GLY A 102 0.50 13.38 -4.96
C GLY A 102 -0.30 12.55 -5.96
N VAL A 103 -0.22 11.22 -5.82
CA VAL A 103 -0.85 10.29 -6.76
C VAL A 103 -2.38 10.42 -6.77
N ALA A 104 -3.01 10.70 -5.62
CA ALA A 104 -4.46 10.94 -5.56
C ALA A 104 -4.89 12.13 -6.43
N VAL A 105 -4.08 13.19 -6.44
CA VAL A 105 -4.33 14.38 -7.29
C VAL A 105 -4.17 14.04 -8.77
N LEU A 106 -3.14 13.27 -9.12
CA LEU A 106 -2.93 12.80 -10.51
C LEU A 106 -4.07 11.91 -10.97
N LEU A 107 -4.47 10.93 -10.18
CA LEU A 107 -5.58 10.03 -10.51
C LEU A 107 -6.89 10.79 -10.70
N ARG A 108 -7.17 11.75 -9.82
CA ARG A 108 -8.34 12.63 -9.97
C ARG A 108 -8.30 13.37 -11.31
N ARG A 109 -7.16 13.97 -11.66
CA ARG A 109 -7.00 14.70 -12.91
C ARG A 109 -7.14 13.80 -14.15
N LEU A 110 -6.61 12.60 -14.10
CA LEU A 110 -6.78 11.63 -15.18
C LEU A 110 -8.24 11.20 -15.34
N ALA A 111 -8.95 11.01 -14.23
CA ALA A 111 -10.39 10.69 -14.24
C ALA A 111 -11.24 11.86 -14.78
N GLU A 112 -10.98 13.10 -14.33
CA GLU A 112 -11.65 14.31 -14.84
C GLU A 112 -11.46 14.51 -16.35
N ARG A 113 -10.33 14.05 -16.90
CA ARG A 113 -10.04 14.07 -18.34
C ARG A 113 -10.57 12.86 -19.09
N GLY A 114 -11.22 11.92 -18.41
CA GLY A 114 -11.74 10.69 -19.00
C GLY A 114 -10.67 9.70 -19.45
N MET A 115 -9.42 9.87 -19.01
CA MET A 115 -8.29 9.01 -19.38
C MET A 115 -8.29 7.69 -18.57
N ILE A 116 -8.85 7.71 -17.38
CA ILE A 116 -9.05 6.53 -16.54
C ILE A 116 -10.48 6.53 -16.00
N LYS A 117 -10.96 5.35 -15.67
CA LYS A 117 -12.20 5.16 -14.91
C LYS A 117 -11.87 4.27 -13.72
N PHE A 118 -12.27 4.69 -12.54
CA PHE A 118 -12.25 3.79 -11.39
C PHE A 118 -13.34 2.74 -11.57
N ALA A 119 -13.08 1.52 -11.08
CA ALA A 119 -14.15 0.57 -10.90
C ALA A 119 -15.24 1.28 -10.09
N SER A 120 -16.44 1.36 -10.67
CA SER A 120 -17.56 1.95 -9.93
C SER A 120 -17.69 1.16 -8.63
N THR A 121 -17.90 1.85 -7.54
CA THR A 121 -18.39 1.26 -6.28
C THR A 121 -19.85 0.78 -6.46
N GLY A 122 -20.13 0.19 -7.62
CA GLY A 122 -21.41 -0.36 -7.97
C GLY A 122 -21.51 -1.80 -7.51
N GLU A 123 -21.64 -2.04 -6.40
CA GLU A 123 -21.81 -3.02 -5.36
C GLU A 123 -20.83 -2.63 -4.28
N PRO A 124 -21.30 -2.37 -3.06
CA PRO A 124 -20.37 -2.26 -1.94
C PRO A 124 -19.53 -3.53 -2.00
N TRP A 125 -18.23 -3.34 -2.06
CA TRP A 125 -17.25 -4.41 -2.06
C TRP A 125 -17.76 -5.58 -1.21
N ALA A 126 -18.04 -6.73 -1.85
CA ALA A 126 -18.83 -7.82 -1.28
C ALA A 126 -18.11 -8.57 -0.14
N GLY A 127 -17.32 -7.85 0.60
CA GLY A 127 -16.68 -8.31 1.83
C GLY A 127 -15.24 -7.82 1.96
N PRO A 128 -14.73 -7.76 3.18
CA PRO A 128 -13.35 -7.37 3.45
C PRO A 128 -12.39 -8.34 2.77
N LEU A 129 -11.26 -7.81 2.24
CA LEU A 129 -10.13 -8.58 1.72
C LEU A 129 -9.66 -9.61 2.74
N LEU A 130 -9.77 -9.25 4.01
CA LEU A 130 -9.43 -10.11 5.13
C LEU A 130 -10.63 -10.18 6.07
N ARG A 131 -11.13 -11.40 6.26
CA ARG A 131 -12.10 -11.74 7.28
C ARG A 131 -11.44 -12.64 8.31
N TYR A 132 -11.99 -12.60 9.49
CA TYR A 132 -11.67 -13.62 10.50
C TYR A 132 -12.00 -15.01 9.95
N ASP A 133 -10.97 -15.85 9.87
CA ASP A 133 -11.09 -17.24 9.48
C ASP A 133 -9.90 -18.03 10.03
N GLU A 134 -10.20 -19.01 10.87
CA GLU A 134 -9.19 -19.84 11.50
C GLU A 134 -8.69 -20.97 10.61
N THR A 135 -9.37 -21.23 9.51
CA THR A 135 -9.15 -22.41 8.67
C THR A 135 -8.53 -22.08 7.32
N ALA A 136 -9.03 -21.03 6.66
CA ALA A 136 -8.56 -20.64 5.35
C ALA A 136 -7.15 -20.05 5.41
N ILE A 137 -6.30 -20.49 4.49
CA ILE A 137 -4.96 -19.91 4.29
C ILE A 137 -5.04 -18.91 3.16
N SER A 138 -4.56 -17.70 3.41
CA SER A 138 -4.57 -16.62 2.43
C SER A 138 -3.21 -15.91 2.39
N PRO A 139 -2.65 -15.66 1.20
CA PRO A 139 -1.43 -14.89 1.05
C PRO A 139 -1.61 -13.44 1.55
N TRP A 140 -2.83 -12.93 1.51
CA TRP A 140 -3.16 -11.61 2.07
C TRP A 140 -3.09 -11.59 3.60
N THR A 141 -3.50 -12.70 4.23
CA THR A 141 -3.35 -12.85 5.68
C THR A 141 -1.87 -12.98 6.05
N GLU A 142 -1.06 -13.69 5.28
CA GLU A 142 0.39 -13.71 5.49
C GLU A 142 1.00 -12.32 5.38
N ALA A 143 0.60 -11.53 4.37
CA ALA A 143 1.05 -10.16 4.21
C ALA A 143 0.67 -9.29 5.41
N LEU A 144 -0.58 -9.39 5.89
CA LEU A 144 -1.02 -8.73 7.12
C LEU A 144 -0.19 -9.15 8.33
N GLN A 145 0.04 -10.45 8.52
CA GLN A 145 0.81 -10.98 9.65
C GLN A 145 2.26 -10.47 9.61
N ARG A 146 2.89 -10.45 8.45
CA ARG A 146 4.23 -9.86 8.27
C ARG A 146 4.23 -8.37 8.63
N PHE A 147 3.24 -7.63 8.15
CA PHE A 147 3.08 -6.22 8.48
C PHE A 147 2.89 -6.02 10.00
N LEU A 148 1.99 -6.75 10.64
CA LEU A 148 1.75 -6.66 12.08
C LEU A 148 3.03 -6.92 12.89
N ASN A 149 3.87 -7.85 12.43
CA ASN A 149 5.14 -8.17 13.09
C ASN A 149 6.21 -7.07 12.92
N THR A 150 5.99 -6.05 12.09
CA THR A 150 6.86 -4.87 12.05
C THR A 150 6.55 -3.87 13.16
N LEU A 151 5.41 -4.03 13.84
CA LEU A 151 4.96 -3.11 14.86
C LEU A 151 5.52 -3.48 16.23
N PRO A 152 5.98 -2.50 17.03
CA PRO A 152 6.52 -2.78 18.38
C PRO A 152 5.50 -3.50 19.26
N GLY A 153 5.95 -4.59 19.92
CA GLY A 153 5.13 -5.33 20.89
C GLY A 153 4.10 -6.29 20.27
N ILE A 154 4.06 -6.40 18.94
CA ILE A 154 3.18 -7.34 18.25
C ILE A 154 4.01 -8.49 17.66
N TYR A 155 3.57 -9.71 17.98
CA TYR A 155 4.08 -10.91 17.35
C TYR A 155 2.94 -11.87 17.04
N VAL A 156 2.78 -12.18 15.75
CA VAL A 156 1.86 -13.20 15.25
C VAL A 156 2.60 -14.19 14.35
N LYS A 157 2.19 -15.44 14.40
CA LYS A 157 2.71 -16.47 13.49
C LYS A 157 2.28 -16.12 12.05
N VAL A 158 3.21 -16.15 11.11
CA VAL A 158 2.93 -15.98 9.67
C VAL A 158 2.54 -17.35 9.11
N ASP A 159 1.25 -17.65 9.12
CA ASP A 159 0.69 -18.93 8.68
C ASP A 159 -0.49 -18.76 7.70
N GLY A 160 -0.79 -17.53 7.31
CA GLY A 160 -1.87 -17.20 6.39
C GLY A 160 -3.27 -17.36 6.98
N ARG A 161 -3.44 -17.62 8.27
CA ARG A 161 -4.74 -17.81 8.92
C ARG A 161 -5.13 -16.58 9.73
N ALA A 162 -6.29 -16.00 9.41
CA ALA A 162 -6.81 -14.83 10.09
C ALA A 162 -7.55 -15.19 11.40
N GLY A 163 -6.89 -15.96 12.25
CA GLY A 163 -7.45 -16.44 13.51
C GLY A 163 -7.39 -15.41 14.66
N PRO A 164 -7.71 -15.85 15.90
CA PRO A 164 -7.88 -14.97 17.06
C PRO A 164 -6.69 -14.08 17.37
N ARG A 165 -5.45 -14.58 17.19
CA ARG A 165 -4.23 -13.83 17.47
C ARG A 165 -3.99 -12.75 16.43
N THR A 166 -4.17 -13.07 15.15
CA THR A 166 -4.05 -12.12 14.05
C THR A 166 -5.09 -10.99 14.17
N SER A 167 -6.33 -11.35 14.49
CA SER A 167 -7.41 -10.39 14.68
C SER A 167 -7.21 -9.52 15.93
N ALA A 168 -6.70 -10.07 17.04
CA ALA A 168 -6.36 -9.28 18.22
C ALA A 168 -5.21 -8.32 17.96
N ALA A 169 -4.19 -8.74 17.22
CA ALA A 169 -3.08 -7.87 16.80
C ALA A 169 -3.57 -6.75 15.85
N PHE A 170 -4.49 -7.08 14.95
CA PHE A 170 -5.14 -6.08 14.10
C PHE A 170 -5.89 -5.04 14.92
N ARG A 171 -6.65 -5.46 15.96
CA ARG A 171 -7.33 -4.53 16.88
C ARG A 171 -6.36 -3.63 17.62
N GLN A 172 -5.20 -4.11 18.04
CA GLN A 172 -4.20 -3.25 18.69
C GLN A 172 -3.75 -2.08 17.81
N CYS A 173 -3.74 -2.27 16.49
CA CYS A 173 -3.33 -1.24 15.53
C CYS A 173 -4.47 -0.34 15.06
N THR A 174 -5.68 -0.89 14.95
CA THR A 174 -6.81 -0.23 14.27
C THR A 174 -7.96 0.14 15.20
N GLY A 175 -7.97 -0.40 16.42
CA GLY A 175 -9.07 -0.26 17.37
C GLY A 175 -10.22 -1.24 17.17
N VAL A 176 -10.26 -1.99 16.06
CA VAL A 176 -11.34 -2.91 15.71
C VAL A 176 -10.80 -4.31 15.39
N TYR A 177 -11.61 -5.34 15.61
CA TYR A 177 -11.28 -6.70 15.20
C TYR A 177 -11.42 -6.86 13.67
N LEU A 178 -10.85 -7.95 13.14
CA LEU A 178 -11.12 -8.34 11.76
C LEU A 178 -12.63 -8.63 11.60
N PRO A 179 -13.25 -8.19 10.50
CA PRO A 179 -14.66 -8.44 10.24
C PRO A 179 -15.01 -9.93 10.31
N GLY A 180 -16.05 -10.24 11.04
CA GLY A 180 -16.48 -11.63 11.30
C GLY A 180 -15.81 -12.28 12.52
N ASP A 181 -14.98 -11.55 13.25
CA ASP A 181 -14.47 -12.03 14.56
C ASP A 181 -15.63 -12.04 15.56
N PRO A 182 -15.88 -13.17 16.25
CA PRO A 182 -16.96 -13.28 17.22
C PRO A 182 -16.92 -12.23 18.35
N ARG A 183 -15.72 -11.71 18.64
CA ARG A 183 -15.51 -10.71 19.70
C ARG A 183 -15.92 -9.29 19.29
N ASP A 184 -16.07 -9.02 17.98
CA ASP A 184 -16.49 -7.71 17.48
C ASP A 184 -17.93 -7.36 17.85
N SER A 185 -18.76 -8.35 18.14
CA SER A 185 -20.15 -8.20 18.56
C SER A 185 -20.38 -8.25 20.07
N MET A 186 -19.32 -8.39 20.87
CA MET A 186 -19.44 -8.38 22.34
C MET A 186 -19.27 -6.94 22.84
N PRO A 187 -20.25 -6.41 23.62
CA PRO A 187 -20.05 -5.14 24.33
C PRO A 187 -18.90 -5.32 25.34
N ASP A 188 -18.04 -4.30 25.44
CA ASP A 188 -16.97 -4.20 26.44
C ASP A 188 -17.48 -4.28 27.86
#